data_ea017eb0184fcabbb330994cd7c2f7be
#
_entry.id   ea017eb0184fcabbb330994cd7c2f7be
#
_cell.length_a   1.000
_cell.length_b   1.000
_cell.length_c   1.000
_cell.angle_alpha   90.00
_cell.angle_beta   90.00
_cell.angle_gamma   90.00
#
_symmetry.space_group_name_H-M   'P 1'
#
loop_
_entity.id
_entity.type
_entity.pdbx_description
1 polymer ?
#
loop_
_entity_poly.entity_id
_entity_poly.type
_entity_poly.pdbx_seq_one_letter_code
_entity_poly.pdbx_strand_id
1 'polypeptide(L)'
;VVDYEGLDPKRKLIITGHSLGGATATLIADLLWESGNRNIALVTAGAPRPGGRKLRKRLEGLEILRFVHGNDIVPNTPPWLVGYVHPHHKIQLEDIEETRLDGVTDHNIGDYVKAAEKHFATKKVVL
;
A
#
# COMPACT_ATOMS: atom_id res chain seq x y z
N VAL A 1 -2.92 17.66 -12.34
CA VAL A 1 -3.76 16.90 -13.30
C VAL A 1 -2.90 15.77 -13.82
N VAL A 2 -3.25 14.54 -13.50
CA VAL A 2 -2.58 13.39 -14.10
C VAL A 2 -3.17 13.25 -15.49
N ASP A 3 -2.34 13.47 -16.51
CA ASP A 3 -2.73 13.27 -17.90
C ASP A 3 -2.79 11.78 -18.20
N TYR A 4 -3.98 11.31 -18.56
CA TYR A 4 -4.23 9.93 -18.95
C TYR A 4 -4.27 9.74 -20.47
N GLU A 5 -3.93 10.76 -21.24
CA GLU A 5 -3.84 10.65 -22.69
C GLU A 5 -2.79 9.60 -23.05
N GLY A 6 -3.23 8.49 -23.61
CA GLY A 6 -2.36 7.35 -23.97
C GLY A 6 -2.53 6.10 -23.12
N LEU A 7 -3.29 6.12 -22.02
CA LEU A 7 -3.65 4.92 -21.30
C LEU A 7 -4.87 4.26 -21.95
N ASP A 8 -4.74 2.97 -22.29
CA ASP A 8 -5.87 2.19 -22.77
C ASP A 8 -6.93 2.06 -21.67
N PRO A 9 -8.14 2.62 -21.81
CA PRO A 9 -9.17 2.58 -20.77
C PRO A 9 -9.66 1.17 -20.46
N LYS A 10 -9.34 0.18 -21.30
CA LYS A 10 -9.64 -1.25 -21.06
C LYS A 10 -8.61 -1.91 -20.14
N ARG A 11 -7.45 -1.32 -19.98
CA ARG A 11 -6.40 -1.84 -19.09
C ARG A 11 -6.61 -1.38 -17.67
N LYS A 12 -6.44 -2.30 -16.72
CA LYS A 12 -6.45 -1.97 -15.29
C LYS A 12 -5.21 -1.15 -14.94
N LEU A 13 -5.40 0.02 -14.37
CA LEU A 13 -4.34 0.86 -13.86
C LEU A 13 -3.95 0.41 -12.43
N ILE A 14 -2.70 0.00 -12.25
CA ILE A 14 -2.17 -0.33 -10.94
C ILE A 14 -1.32 0.86 -10.46
N ILE A 15 -1.76 1.47 -9.35
CA ILE A 15 -1.05 2.57 -8.71
C ILE A 15 -0.25 1.96 -7.57
N THR A 16 1.05 2.23 -7.52
CA THR A 16 1.90 1.62 -6.49
C THR A 16 2.88 2.61 -5.89
N GLY A 17 3.28 2.36 -4.66
CA GLY A 17 4.29 3.16 -3.98
C GLY A 17 4.82 2.54 -2.69
N HIS A 18 6.07 2.88 -2.38
CA HIS A 18 6.75 2.52 -1.14
C HIS A 18 6.90 3.74 -0.24
N SER A 19 6.81 3.56 1.08
CA SER A 19 7.04 4.61 2.06
C SER A 19 6.11 5.82 1.82
N LEU A 20 6.63 7.04 1.83
CA LEU A 20 5.88 8.25 1.49
C LEU A 20 5.23 8.17 0.10
N GLY A 21 5.90 7.51 -0.87
CA GLY A 21 5.33 7.24 -2.19
C GLY A 21 4.07 6.39 -2.13
N GLY A 22 3.94 5.50 -1.15
CA GLY A 22 2.73 4.72 -0.91
C GLY A 22 1.56 5.57 -0.39
N ALA A 23 1.83 6.54 0.48
CA ALA A 23 0.81 7.51 0.90
C ALA A 23 0.39 8.41 -0.27
N THR A 24 1.34 8.89 -1.06
CA THR A 24 1.07 9.68 -2.27
C THR A 24 0.24 8.89 -3.29
N ALA A 25 0.61 7.63 -3.54
CA ALA A 25 -0.13 6.71 -4.40
C ALA A 25 -1.59 6.54 -3.93
N THR A 26 -1.81 6.48 -2.62
CA THR A 26 -3.16 6.39 -2.04
C THR A 26 -3.98 7.65 -2.33
N LEU A 27 -3.40 8.83 -2.24
CA LEU A 27 -4.08 10.09 -2.55
C LEU A 27 -4.38 10.22 -4.06
N ILE A 28 -3.48 9.76 -4.91
CA ILE A 28 -3.71 9.69 -6.37
C ILE A 28 -4.85 8.73 -6.67
N ALA A 29 -4.86 7.54 -6.04
CA ALA A 29 -5.95 6.58 -6.19
C ALA A 29 -7.30 7.15 -5.74
N ASP A 30 -7.33 7.93 -4.65
CA ASP A 30 -8.54 8.63 -4.19
C ASP A 30 -9.06 9.62 -5.25
N LEU A 31 -8.19 10.45 -5.81
CA LEU A 31 -8.58 11.40 -6.86
C LEU A 31 -9.16 10.69 -8.10
N LEU A 32 -8.55 9.58 -8.51
CA LEU A 32 -9.02 8.80 -9.64
C LEU A 32 -10.34 8.09 -9.38
N TRP A 33 -10.48 7.53 -8.19
CA TRP A 33 -11.70 6.87 -7.75
C TRP A 33 -12.86 7.85 -7.66
N GLU A 34 -12.64 9.03 -7.09
CA GLU A 34 -13.64 10.10 -7.02
C GLU A 34 -14.00 10.67 -8.41
N SER A 35 -13.07 10.67 -9.37
CA SER A 35 -13.36 11.05 -10.76
C SER A 35 -14.16 10.01 -11.55
N GLY A 36 -14.50 8.87 -10.93
CA GLY A 36 -15.31 7.81 -11.54
C GLY A 36 -14.51 6.70 -12.21
N ASN A 37 -13.17 6.72 -12.17
CA ASN A 37 -12.37 5.61 -12.71
C ASN A 37 -12.49 4.39 -11.79
N ARG A 38 -13.10 3.31 -12.30
CA ARG A 38 -13.32 2.06 -11.54
C ARG A 38 -12.38 0.92 -11.95
N ASN A 39 -11.54 1.14 -12.95
CA ASN A 39 -10.58 0.13 -13.43
C ASN A 39 -9.17 0.37 -12.89
N ILE A 40 -9.08 0.60 -11.57
CA ILE A 40 -7.84 0.87 -10.87
C ILE A 40 -7.66 -0.07 -9.67
N ALA A 41 -6.42 -0.30 -9.28
CA ALA A 41 -6.03 -0.95 -8.03
C ALA A 41 -4.86 -0.21 -7.39
N LEU A 42 -4.76 -0.26 -6.07
CA LEU A 42 -3.70 0.35 -5.29
C LEU A 42 -2.86 -0.73 -4.61
N VAL A 43 -1.54 -0.66 -4.78
CA VAL A 43 -0.59 -1.55 -4.10
C VAL A 43 0.43 -0.71 -3.35
N THR A 44 0.53 -0.86 -2.04
CA THR A 44 1.49 -0.12 -1.23
C THR A 44 2.37 -1.03 -0.38
N ALA A 45 3.62 -0.62 -0.18
CA ALA A 45 4.58 -1.26 0.69
C ALA A 45 5.12 -0.26 1.71
N GLY A 46 5.02 -0.55 3.01
CA GLY A 46 5.56 0.29 4.07
C GLY A 46 4.99 1.72 4.11
N ALA A 47 3.80 1.94 3.58
CA ALA A 47 3.22 3.28 3.50
C ALA A 47 2.73 3.77 4.87
N PRO A 48 3.01 5.04 5.24
CA PRO A 48 2.38 5.67 6.39
C PRO A 48 0.88 5.87 6.17
N ARG A 49 0.16 6.23 7.24
CA ARG A 49 -1.28 6.52 7.14
C ARG A 49 -1.53 7.76 6.29
N PRO A 50 -2.27 7.65 5.18
CA PRO A 50 -2.39 8.75 4.21
C PRO A 50 -3.41 9.81 4.60
N GLY A 51 -4.32 9.53 5.54
CA GLY A 51 -5.37 10.46 5.92
C GLY A 51 -6.33 9.89 6.95
N GLY A 52 -7.44 10.59 7.15
CA GLY A 52 -8.44 10.25 8.16
C GLY A 52 -9.56 9.34 7.65
N ARG A 53 -10.58 9.16 8.52
CA ARG A 53 -11.73 8.27 8.25
C ARG A 53 -12.53 8.64 6.99
N LYS A 54 -12.56 9.91 6.61
CA LYS A 54 -13.24 10.35 5.39
C LYS A 54 -12.56 9.77 4.14
N LEU A 55 -11.23 9.82 4.08
CA LEU A 55 -10.46 9.21 2.99
C LEU A 55 -10.72 7.70 2.93
N ARG A 56 -10.63 7.02 4.08
CA ARG A 56 -10.93 5.58 4.16
C ARG A 56 -12.31 5.24 3.61
N LYS A 57 -13.33 6.04 3.95
CA LYS A 57 -14.70 5.83 3.48
C LYS A 57 -14.84 6.01 1.97
N ARG A 58 -14.17 7.04 1.39
CA ARG A 58 -14.19 7.24 -0.08
C ARG A 58 -13.57 6.08 -0.85
N LEU A 59 -12.54 5.46 -0.28
CA LEU A 59 -11.83 4.33 -0.89
C LEU A 59 -12.51 2.97 -0.66
N GLU A 60 -13.68 2.93 -0.01
CA GLU A 60 -14.47 1.70 0.09
C GLU A 60 -14.82 1.20 -1.32
N GLY A 61 -14.55 -0.08 -1.59
CA GLY A 61 -14.76 -0.70 -2.90
C GLY A 61 -13.57 -0.62 -3.85
N LEU A 62 -12.56 0.21 -3.57
CA LEU A 62 -11.29 0.15 -4.28
C LEU A 62 -10.50 -1.11 -3.89
N GLU A 63 -9.95 -1.81 -4.88
CA GLU A 63 -9.02 -2.92 -4.64
C GLU A 63 -7.70 -2.38 -4.10
N ILE A 64 -7.38 -2.71 -2.85
CA ILE A 64 -6.18 -2.24 -2.15
C ILE A 64 -5.41 -3.42 -1.58
N LEU A 65 -4.14 -3.55 -1.96
CA LEU A 65 -3.17 -4.44 -1.34
C LEU A 65 -2.14 -3.61 -0.57
N ARG A 66 -2.09 -3.78 0.73
CA ARG A 66 -1.21 -3.01 1.61
C ARG A 66 -0.25 -3.93 2.36
N PHE A 67 1.00 -3.94 1.93
CA PHE A 67 2.05 -4.77 2.50
C PHE A 67 2.78 -4.08 3.64
N VAL A 68 3.06 -4.82 4.71
CA VAL A 68 3.89 -4.40 5.85
C VAL A 68 4.87 -5.51 6.15
N HIS A 69 6.17 -5.20 6.14
CA HIS A 69 7.26 -6.14 6.40
C HIS A 69 7.70 -6.07 7.87
N GLY A 70 7.91 -7.22 8.50
CA GLY A 70 8.47 -7.34 9.83
C GLY A 70 7.84 -6.37 10.85
N ASN A 71 8.69 -5.61 11.52
CA ASN A 71 8.34 -4.61 12.52
C ASN A 71 8.43 -3.17 11.99
N ASP A 72 8.36 -2.96 10.66
CA ASP A 72 8.41 -1.62 10.05
C ASP A 72 7.52 -0.63 10.79
N ILE A 73 8.12 0.43 11.34
CA ILE A 73 7.42 1.45 12.13
C ILE A 73 6.70 2.50 11.27
N VAL A 74 7.11 2.69 10.02
CA VAL A 74 6.57 3.74 9.14
C VAL A 74 5.06 3.60 8.92
N PRO A 75 4.50 2.39 8.69
CA PRO A 75 3.04 2.21 8.61
C PRO A 75 2.27 2.61 9.87
N ASN A 76 2.96 2.75 11.00
CA ASN A 76 2.34 3.19 12.24
C ASN A 76 2.31 4.72 12.39
N THR A 77 2.86 5.46 11.43
CA THR A 77 2.91 6.93 11.40
C THR A 77 1.93 7.52 10.39
N PRO A 78 1.37 8.72 10.59
CA PRO A 78 1.23 9.37 11.90
C PRO A 78 0.43 8.49 12.88
N PRO A 79 0.54 8.71 14.22
CA PRO A 79 -0.23 7.93 15.19
C PRO A 79 -1.74 8.02 14.93
N TRP A 80 -2.48 6.93 15.13
CA TRP A 80 -3.94 6.91 14.96
C TRP A 80 -4.67 7.88 15.90
N LEU A 81 -4.06 8.23 17.03
CA LEU A 81 -4.58 9.20 18.01
C LEU A 81 -4.78 10.60 17.42
N VAL A 82 -4.04 10.98 16.37
CA VAL A 82 -4.23 12.25 15.65
C VAL A 82 -5.23 12.14 14.49
N GLY A 83 -6.00 11.05 14.44
CA GLY A 83 -7.10 10.87 13.49
C GLY A 83 -6.72 10.25 12.14
N TYR A 84 -5.45 9.86 11.95
CA TYR A 84 -5.02 9.19 10.73
C TYR A 84 -5.29 7.68 10.77
N VAL A 85 -5.77 7.13 9.67
CA VAL A 85 -6.10 5.70 9.55
C VAL A 85 -5.63 5.15 8.19
N HIS A 86 -5.46 3.85 8.12
CA HIS A 86 -5.24 3.18 6.84
C HIS A 86 -6.56 2.90 6.12
N PRO A 87 -6.58 2.95 4.78
CA PRO A 87 -7.79 2.67 4.00
C PRO A 87 -8.20 1.20 4.02
N HIS A 88 -7.25 0.28 4.24
CA HIS A 88 -7.48 -1.17 4.19
C HIS A 88 -6.64 -1.94 5.20
N HIS A 89 -6.98 -3.22 5.41
CA HIS A 89 -6.17 -4.12 6.24
C HIS A 89 -4.79 -4.35 5.63
N LYS A 90 -3.80 -4.66 6.50
CA LYS A 90 -2.45 -4.99 6.04
C LYS A 90 -2.34 -6.46 5.65
N ILE A 91 -1.47 -6.74 4.68
CA ILE A 91 -0.90 -8.05 4.43
C ILE A 91 0.46 -8.05 5.13
N GLN A 92 0.57 -8.79 6.22
CA GLN A 92 1.82 -8.87 6.96
C GLN A 92 2.78 -9.81 6.22
N LEU A 93 3.94 -9.29 5.86
CA LEU A 93 5.07 -10.09 5.38
C LEU A 93 5.94 -10.47 6.57
N GLU A 94 6.39 -11.73 6.60
CA GLU A 94 7.28 -12.21 7.65
C GLU A 94 8.65 -11.54 7.52
N ASP A 95 9.30 -11.35 8.66
CA ASP A 95 10.68 -10.88 8.69
C ASP A 95 11.60 -11.90 8.00
N ILE A 96 12.56 -11.42 7.23
CA ILE A 96 13.53 -12.26 6.53
C ILE A 96 14.74 -12.58 7.44
N GLU A 97 15.00 -11.75 8.44
CA GLU A 97 16.07 -11.92 9.41
C GLU A 97 15.50 -11.90 10.84
N GLU A 98 15.34 -13.07 11.46
CA GLU A 98 14.78 -13.22 12.82
C GLU A 98 15.55 -12.49 13.94
N THR A 99 16.69 -11.88 13.63
CA THR A 99 17.60 -11.27 14.61
C THR A 99 17.54 -9.75 14.69
N ARG A 100 16.82 -9.07 13.80
CA ARG A 100 16.71 -7.61 13.81
C ARG A 100 15.40 -7.15 14.43
N LEU A 101 15.49 -6.63 15.65
CA LEU A 101 14.40 -5.92 16.34
C LEU A 101 14.34 -4.43 15.95
N ASP A 102 14.83 -4.07 14.77
CA ASP A 102 15.01 -2.71 14.31
C ASP A 102 13.97 -2.35 13.23
N GLY A 103 12.86 -1.78 13.68
CA GLY A 103 11.77 -1.37 12.80
C GLY A 103 12.12 -0.30 11.76
N VAL A 104 13.33 0.26 11.79
CA VAL A 104 13.83 1.20 10.78
C VAL A 104 14.47 0.47 9.61
N THR A 105 15.23 -0.60 9.88
CA THR A 105 15.82 -1.42 8.83
C THR A 105 14.78 -2.22 8.07
N ASP A 106 13.68 -2.63 8.73
CA ASP A 106 12.56 -3.33 8.11
C ASP A 106 11.82 -2.49 7.05
N HIS A 107 12.10 -1.19 7.01
CA HIS A 107 11.53 -0.25 6.03
C HIS A 107 12.21 -0.28 4.65
N ASN A 108 13.27 -1.06 4.47
CA ASN A 108 13.99 -1.15 3.21
C ASN A 108 13.16 -1.83 2.12
N ILE A 109 13.05 -1.20 0.94
CA ILE A 109 12.25 -1.75 -0.17
C ILE A 109 12.78 -3.11 -0.67
N GLY A 110 14.11 -3.33 -0.63
CA GLY A 110 14.71 -4.61 -1.02
C GLY A 110 14.26 -5.76 -0.12
N ASP A 111 14.04 -5.50 1.16
CA ASP A 111 13.56 -6.49 2.12
C ASP A 111 12.06 -6.76 1.92
N TYR A 112 11.28 -5.75 1.58
CA TYR A 112 9.88 -5.91 1.14
C TYR A 112 9.77 -6.83 -0.07
N VAL A 113 10.63 -6.66 -1.08
CA VAL A 113 10.64 -7.51 -2.29
C VAL A 113 10.94 -8.96 -1.92
N LYS A 114 12.03 -9.21 -1.19
CA LYS A 114 12.42 -10.57 -0.75
C LYS A 114 11.33 -11.24 0.11
N ALA A 115 10.76 -10.48 1.05
CA ALA A 115 9.70 -10.99 1.92
C ALA A 115 8.41 -11.30 1.13
N ALA A 116 8.07 -10.49 0.15
CA ALA A 116 6.95 -10.75 -0.75
C ALA A 116 7.19 -12.00 -1.61
N GLU A 117 8.37 -12.15 -2.19
CA GLU A 117 8.75 -13.36 -2.94
C GLU A 117 8.61 -14.63 -2.08
N LYS A 118 9.13 -14.61 -0.84
CA LYS A 118 9.00 -15.72 0.11
C LYS A 118 7.53 -16.00 0.45
N HIS A 119 6.75 -14.95 0.72
CA HIS A 119 5.34 -15.06 1.09
C HIS A 119 4.49 -15.71 0.00
N PHE A 120 4.71 -15.32 -1.27
CA PHE A 120 3.95 -15.86 -2.40
C PHE A 120 4.48 -17.20 -2.91
N ALA A 121 5.77 -17.52 -2.73
CA ALA A 121 6.32 -18.82 -3.05
C ALA A 121 5.76 -19.93 -2.15
N THR A 122 5.45 -19.62 -0.88
CA THR A 122 4.89 -20.57 0.10
C THR A 122 3.38 -20.73 0.00
N LYS A 123 2.69 -19.70 -0.49
CA LYS A 123 1.24 -19.76 -0.79
C LYS A 123 1.09 -20.08 -2.26
N LYS A 124 0.69 -21.32 -2.61
CA LYS A 124 0.19 -21.61 -3.96
C LYS A 124 -0.94 -20.61 -4.25
N VAL A 125 -0.63 -19.58 -5.01
CA VAL A 125 -1.66 -18.70 -5.55
C VAL A 125 -2.42 -19.52 -6.56
N VAL A 126 -3.58 -20.01 -6.17
CA VAL A 126 -4.55 -20.57 -7.13
C VAL A 126 -5.16 -19.33 -7.80
N LEU A 127 -4.67 -19.05 -9.00
CA LEU A 127 -5.29 -18.07 -9.88
C LEU A 127 -6.60 -18.63 -10.43
#